data_cb4f902566a671d40ba508dffa232b20
#
_entry.id   cb4f902566a671d40ba508dffa232b20
#
_cell.length_a   1.000
_cell.length_b   1.000
_cell.length_c   1.000
_cell.angle_alpha   90.00
_cell.angle_beta   90.00
_cell.angle_gamma   90.00
#
_symmetry.space_group_name_H-M   'P 1'
#
loop_
_entity.id
_entity.type
_entity.pdbx_description
1 polymer ?
#
loop_
_entity_poly.entity_id
_entity_poly.type
_entity_poly.pdbx_seq_one_letter_code
_entity_poly.pdbx_strand_id
1 'polypeptide(L)'
;VEAPEEITYSVETRSMDVSVPVDPYDAPGKREAQKWYYPHIEASTQSDAVDKINAALEESMRTDVEKTNAAPDTAKDMGGAIVFICQYRSITLTYIDNDIVCVRDQRYDTGWGPHGSTTVTGCAYSLETGDPVDPISAFGLTPEQAQSAVADAVAAYLATDPSDLLSTNAVVRDITNMCLISPATGSGIDVENPLDGCSHFYIASEGLVFATED
;
A
#
# COMPACT_ATOMS: atom_id res chain seq x y z
N VAL A 1 -31.85 10.95 27.79
CA VAL A 1 -30.45 10.68 27.44
C VAL A 1 -30.36 11.03 25.97
N GLU A 2 -29.64 12.10 25.61
CA GLU A 2 -29.33 12.44 24.24
C GLU A 2 -28.51 11.26 23.65
N ALA A 3 -28.86 10.86 22.43
CA ALA A 3 -28.01 9.91 21.70
C ALA A 3 -26.62 10.54 21.52
N PRO A 4 -25.52 9.77 21.66
CA PRO A 4 -24.20 10.30 21.36
C PRO A 4 -24.19 10.88 19.93
N GLU A 5 -23.61 12.07 19.75
CA GLU A 5 -23.45 12.66 18.43
C GLU A 5 -22.61 11.71 17.57
N GLU A 6 -23.12 11.38 16.41
CA GLU A 6 -22.44 10.54 15.44
C GLU A 6 -21.22 11.30 14.89
N ILE A 7 -20.03 10.73 15.04
CA ILE A 7 -18.80 11.32 14.49
C ILE A 7 -18.86 11.17 12.97
N THR A 8 -18.72 12.28 12.29
CA THR A 8 -18.61 12.29 10.83
C THR A 8 -17.19 12.62 10.40
N TYR A 9 -16.78 12.07 9.27
CA TYR A 9 -15.43 12.22 8.74
C TYR A 9 -15.46 12.87 7.37
N SER A 10 -14.49 13.76 7.11
CA SER A 10 -14.19 14.28 5.78
C SER A 10 -12.73 13.97 5.42
N VAL A 11 -12.44 13.92 4.12
CA VAL A 11 -11.11 13.55 3.63
C VAL A 11 -10.63 14.59 2.63
N GLU A 12 -9.44 15.14 2.91
CA GLU A 12 -8.71 16.02 2.01
C GLU A 12 -7.55 15.24 1.38
N THR A 13 -7.31 15.43 0.09
CA THR A 13 -6.10 14.92 -0.56
C THR A 13 -4.96 15.93 -0.41
N ARG A 14 -3.90 15.55 0.29
CA ARG A 14 -2.66 16.32 0.43
C ARG A 14 -1.59 15.78 -0.50
N SER A 15 -0.55 16.58 -0.71
CA SER A 15 0.57 16.18 -1.55
C SER A 15 1.90 16.68 -1.00
N MET A 16 2.97 15.94 -1.33
CA MET A 16 4.36 16.36 -1.13
C MET A 16 5.07 16.49 -2.46
N ASP A 17 5.86 17.55 -2.61
CA ASP A 17 6.73 17.74 -3.77
C ASP A 17 7.94 16.81 -3.66
N VAL A 18 8.24 16.10 -4.73
CA VAL A 18 9.35 15.17 -4.81
C VAL A 18 10.13 15.41 -6.11
N SER A 19 11.43 15.25 -6.03
CA SER A 19 12.34 15.33 -7.17
C SER A 19 12.83 13.92 -7.47
N VAL A 20 12.30 13.32 -8.54
CA VAL A 20 12.53 11.92 -8.92
C VAL A 20 13.65 11.86 -9.96
N PRO A 21 14.72 11.03 -9.75
CA PRO A 21 15.74 10.85 -10.79
C PRO A 21 15.13 10.20 -12.03
N VAL A 22 15.42 10.76 -13.19
CA VAL A 22 15.13 10.10 -14.48
C VAL A 22 16.19 9.02 -14.71
N ASP A 23 15.89 8.04 -15.58
CA ASP A 23 16.80 6.94 -15.89
C ASP A 23 18.26 7.42 -16.03
N PRO A 24 19.16 6.98 -15.14
CA PRO A 24 20.53 7.47 -15.11
C PRO A 24 21.37 7.02 -16.31
N TYR A 25 20.91 6.03 -17.07
CA TYR A 25 21.59 5.58 -18.29
C TYR A 25 21.20 6.47 -19.49
N ASP A 26 19.89 6.80 -19.59
CA ASP A 26 19.38 7.58 -20.72
C ASP A 26 19.47 9.09 -20.48
N ALA A 27 19.37 9.53 -19.25
CA ALA A 27 19.39 10.95 -18.88
C ALA A 27 20.11 11.20 -17.54
N PRO A 28 21.43 10.90 -17.46
CA PRO A 28 22.19 11.02 -16.23
C PRO A 28 22.16 12.44 -15.65
N GLY A 29 21.88 12.55 -14.36
CA GLY A 29 21.79 13.81 -13.63
C GLY A 29 20.49 14.58 -13.84
N LYS A 30 19.55 14.05 -14.60
CA LYS A 30 18.22 14.66 -14.80
C LYS A 30 17.26 14.19 -13.73
N ARG A 31 16.45 15.13 -13.22
CA ARG A 31 15.36 14.85 -12.27
C ARG A 31 14.07 15.49 -12.78
N GLU A 32 12.94 14.89 -12.38
CA GLU A 32 11.60 15.41 -12.65
C GLU A 32 10.92 15.79 -11.34
N ALA A 33 10.29 16.97 -11.34
CA ALA A 33 9.45 17.40 -10.23
C ALA A 33 8.08 16.71 -10.35
N GLN A 34 7.68 16.04 -9.29
CA GLN A 34 6.39 15.36 -9.19
C GLN A 34 5.68 15.75 -7.89
N LYS A 35 4.42 15.34 -7.77
CA LYS A 35 3.66 15.39 -6.53
C LYS A 35 3.18 13.98 -6.19
N TRP A 36 3.45 13.56 -4.96
CA TRP A 36 2.89 12.33 -4.41
C TRP A 36 1.75 12.67 -3.46
N TYR A 37 0.73 11.86 -3.45
CA TYR A 37 -0.56 12.17 -2.83
C TYR A 37 -0.86 11.24 -1.68
N TYR A 38 -1.48 11.78 -0.61
CA TYR A 38 -1.93 11.02 0.55
C TYR A 38 -3.20 11.65 1.14
N PRO A 39 -4.06 10.86 1.82
CA PRO A 39 -5.26 11.38 2.44
C PRO A 39 -4.93 12.04 3.78
N HIS A 40 -5.69 13.06 4.11
CA HIS A 40 -5.77 13.65 5.44
C HIS A 40 -7.23 13.60 5.90
N ILE A 41 -7.47 13.00 7.05
CA ILE A 41 -8.80 12.75 7.60
C ILE A 41 -9.11 13.84 8.63
N GLU A 42 -10.31 14.40 8.56
CA GLU A 42 -10.84 15.32 9.56
C GLU A 42 -12.08 14.71 10.18
N ALA A 43 -12.13 14.66 11.51
CA ALA A 43 -13.30 14.24 12.26
C ALA A 43 -14.10 15.48 12.70
N SER A 44 -15.43 15.36 12.77
CA SER A 44 -16.32 16.44 13.25
C SER A 44 -16.06 16.86 14.69
N THR A 45 -15.41 15.99 15.47
CA THR A 45 -14.92 16.26 16.84
C THR A 45 -13.45 15.89 16.92
N GLN A 46 -12.70 16.55 17.83
CA GLN A 46 -11.28 16.23 18.02
C GLN A 46 -11.09 14.75 18.36
N SER A 47 -10.14 14.09 17.69
CA SER A 47 -9.84 12.68 17.84
C SER A 47 -8.32 12.44 17.80
N ASP A 48 -7.75 12.03 18.93
CA ASP A 48 -6.33 11.65 19.02
C ASP A 48 -6.00 10.47 18.08
N ALA A 49 -6.96 9.56 17.86
CA ALA A 49 -6.79 8.45 16.93
C ALA A 49 -6.64 8.94 15.49
N VAL A 50 -7.49 9.88 15.04
CA VAL A 50 -7.40 10.46 13.70
C VAL A 50 -6.10 11.24 13.53
N ASP A 51 -5.68 12.00 14.53
CA ASP A 51 -4.40 12.73 14.50
C ASP A 51 -3.21 11.76 14.35
N LYS A 52 -3.25 10.65 15.08
CA LYS A 52 -2.23 9.60 15.00
C LYS A 52 -2.19 8.93 13.61
N ILE A 53 -3.36 8.62 13.03
CA ILE A 53 -3.45 8.06 11.66
C ILE A 53 -2.86 9.05 10.65
N ASN A 54 -3.28 10.32 10.69
CA ASN A 54 -2.76 11.35 9.81
C ASN A 54 -1.25 11.50 9.91
N ALA A 55 -0.71 11.48 11.13
CA ALA A 55 0.73 11.55 11.36
C ALA A 55 1.46 10.34 10.77
N ALA A 56 0.91 9.12 10.89
CA ALA A 56 1.51 7.91 10.32
C ALA A 56 1.53 7.95 8.78
N LEU A 57 0.43 8.37 8.14
CA LEU A 57 0.33 8.49 6.68
C LEU A 57 1.30 9.55 6.14
N GLU A 58 1.37 10.70 6.80
CA GLU A 58 2.29 11.78 6.43
C GLU A 58 3.75 11.38 6.61
N GLU A 59 4.11 10.75 7.73
CA GLU A 59 5.47 10.31 8.00
C GLU A 59 5.94 9.26 7.01
N SER A 60 5.07 8.30 6.69
CA SER A 60 5.37 7.29 5.67
C SER A 60 5.65 7.92 4.30
N MET A 61 4.82 8.88 3.87
CA MET A 61 5.02 9.60 2.62
C MET A 61 6.32 10.42 2.65
N ARG A 62 6.58 11.14 3.73
CA ARG A 62 7.77 11.97 3.91
C ARG A 62 9.06 11.15 3.85
N THR A 63 9.07 9.99 4.51
CA THR A 63 10.22 9.09 4.49
C THR A 63 10.62 8.69 3.07
N ASP A 64 9.65 8.34 2.21
CA ASP A 64 9.96 7.97 0.84
C ASP A 64 10.31 9.17 -0.05
N VAL A 65 9.69 10.34 0.19
CA VAL A 65 10.09 11.59 -0.48
C VAL A 65 11.55 11.93 -0.17
N GLU A 66 11.96 11.84 1.10
CA GLU A 66 13.34 12.12 1.53
C GLU A 66 14.32 11.11 0.91
N LYS A 67 14.01 9.81 0.94
CA LYS A 67 14.82 8.77 0.30
C LYS A 67 14.97 9.01 -1.21
N THR A 68 13.87 9.35 -1.89
CA THR A 68 13.88 9.60 -3.33
C THR A 68 14.64 10.88 -3.69
N ASN A 69 14.47 11.95 -2.90
CA ASN A 69 15.22 13.20 -3.09
C ASN A 69 16.74 13.00 -2.88
N ALA A 70 17.14 12.11 -1.97
CA ALA A 70 18.53 11.77 -1.70
C ALA A 70 19.10 10.69 -2.63
N ALA A 71 18.28 10.10 -3.50
CA ALA A 71 18.71 9.04 -4.40
C ALA A 71 19.78 9.55 -5.39
N PRO A 72 20.76 8.72 -5.79
CA PRO A 72 21.81 9.10 -6.73
C PRO A 72 21.26 9.40 -8.12
N ASP A 73 21.85 10.38 -8.81
CA ASP A 73 21.41 10.85 -10.12
C ASP A 73 22.09 10.10 -11.28
N THR A 74 23.11 9.30 -10.99
CA THR A 74 23.87 8.61 -12.02
C THR A 74 24.19 7.16 -11.60
N ALA A 75 24.25 6.25 -12.57
CA ALA A 75 24.65 4.86 -12.35
C ALA A 75 26.06 4.75 -11.75
N LYS A 76 26.93 5.73 -12.00
CA LYS A 76 28.30 5.78 -11.44
C LYS A 76 28.27 6.00 -9.92
N ASP A 77 27.34 6.84 -9.45
CA ASP A 77 27.22 7.16 -8.02
C ASP A 77 26.61 6.00 -7.23
N MET A 78 25.99 5.04 -7.92
CA MET A 78 25.45 3.81 -7.32
C MET A 78 26.53 2.75 -7.00
N GLY A 79 27.78 2.97 -7.40
CA GLY A 79 28.88 2.05 -7.09
C GLY A 79 28.70 0.63 -7.64
N GLY A 80 27.85 0.43 -8.65
CA GLY A 80 27.52 -0.87 -9.23
C GLY A 80 26.46 -1.66 -8.43
N ALA A 81 25.89 -1.10 -7.37
CA ALA A 81 24.78 -1.70 -6.67
C ALA A 81 23.45 -1.39 -7.39
N ILE A 82 22.51 -2.34 -7.38
CA ILE A 82 21.14 -2.08 -7.80
C ILE A 82 20.46 -1.34 -6.65
N VAL A 83 20.06 -0.09 -6.88
CA VAL A 83 19.30 0.72 -5.92
C VAL A 83 17.88 0.85 -6.46
N PHE A 84 16.92 0.34 -5.71
CA PHE A 84 15.50 0.57 -6.02
C PHE A 84 15.11 1.99 -5.58
N ILE A 85 14.53 2.73 -6.49
CA ILE A 85 14.10 4.11 -6.28
C ILE A 85 12.61 4.18 -6.56
N CYS A 86 11.86 4.73 -5.62
CA CYS A 86 10.45 4.99 -5.81
C CYS A 86 10.27 6.10 -6.86
N GLN A 87 9.61 5.75 -7.96
CA GLN A 87 9.31 6.66 -9.07
C GLN A 87 7.93 7.30 -8.94
N TYR A 88 7.03 6.63 -8.22
CA TYR A 88 5.68 7.10 -7.98
C TYR A 88 5.13 6.48 -6.70
N ARG A 89 4.41 7.28 -5.92
CA ARG A 89 3.66 6.80 -4.78
C ARG A 89 2.35 7.57 -4.62
N SER A 90 1.28 6.84 -4.29
CA SER A 90 -0.02 7.43 -3.97
C SER A 90 -0.71 6.59 -2.90
N ILE A 91 -1.09 7.24 -1.81
CA ILE A 91 -1.93 6.64 -0.78
C ILE A 91 -3.34 7.17 -0.98
N THR A 92 -4.31 6.27 -1.13
CA THR A 92 -5.71 6.61 -1.37
C THR A 92 -6.60 6.00 -0.30
N LEU A 93 -7.49 6.79 0.29
CA LEU A 93 -8.51 6.25 1.18
C LEU A 93 -9.49 5.41 0.36
N THR A 94 -9.77 4.18 0.81
CA THR A 94 -10.65 3.23 0.13
C THR A 94 -11.91 2.92 0.93
N TYR A 95 -11.87 3.06 2.25
CA TYR A 95 -12.99 2.82 3.13
C TYR A 95 -12.87 3.60 4.44
N ILE A 96 -13.99 4.05 4.97
CA ILE A 96 -14.09 4.62 6.31
C ILE A 96 -15.49 4.40 6.86
N ASP A 97 -15.60 3.96 8.11
CA ASP A 97 -16.83 3.87 8.88
C ASP A 97 -16.63 4.45 10.29
N ASN A 98 -17.36 3.95 11.31
CA ASN A 98 -17.21 4.40 12.68
C ASN A 98 -16.07 3.72 13.43
N ASP A 99 -15.58 2.59 12.95
CA ASP A 99 -14.63 1.73 13.65
C ASP A 99 -13.24 1.72 13.00
N ILE A 100 -13.19 1.76 11.66
CA ILE A 100 -11.96 1.63 10.89
C ILE A 100 -11.87 2.62 9.73
N VAL A 101 -10.63 2.92 9.36
CA VAL A 101 -10.28 3.55 8.08
C VAL A 101 -9.31 2.66 7.34
N CYS A 102 -9.51 2.50 6.02
CA CYS A 102 -8.62 1.75 5.15
C CYS A 102 -8.06 2.63 4.04
N VAL A 103 -6.79 2.40 3.74
CA VAL A 103 -6.09 3.05 2.63
C VAL A 103 -5.44 2.00 1.75
N ARG A 104 -5.33 2.34 0.46
CA ARG A 104 -4.52 1.64 -0.53
C ARG A 104 -3.29 2.46 -0.81
N ASP A 105 -2.12 1.88 -0.61
CA ASP A 105 -0.83 2.46 -0.95
C ASP A 105 -0.33 1.82 -2.25
N GLN A 106 -0.19 2.61 -3.29
CA GLN A 106 0.35 2.19 -4.57
C GLN A 106 1.71 2.83 -4.78
N ARG A 107 2.69 2.00 -5.06
CA ARG A 107 4.09 2.39 -5.24
C ARG A 107 4.66 1.75 -6.50
N TYR A 108 5.41 2.53 -7.27
CA TYR A 108 6.19 2.04 -8.40
C TYR A 108 7.66 2.30 -8.15
N ASP A 109 8.43 1.23 -8.08
CA ASP A 109 9.87 1.24 -7.87
C ASP A 109 10.60 0.80 -9.12
N THR A 110 11.73 1.44 -9.43
CA THR A 110 12.64 0.99 -10.48
C THR A 110 14.05 0.82 -9.95
N GLY A 111 14.69 -0.29 -10.36
CA GLY A 111 16.11 -0.56 -10.13
C GLY A 111 16.98 -0.21 -11.33
N TRP A 112 16.51 0.70 -12.20
CA TRP A 112 17.18 1.08 -13.45
C TRP A 112 17.39 -0.09 -14.43
N GLY A 113 16.59 -1.15 -14.27
CA GLY A 113 16.46 -2.23 -15.25
C GLY A 113 15.37 -1.91 -16.28
N PRO A 114 15.16 -2.80 -17.26
CA PRO A 114 14.12 -2.61 -18.28
C PRO A 114 12.69 -2.67 -17.72
N HIS A 115 12.54 -3.08 -16.46
CA HIS A 115 11.24 -3.24 -15.79
C HIS A 115 11.34 -2.68 -14.36
N GLY A 116 10.34 -1.90 -13.97
CA GLY A 116 10.04 -1.57 -12.58
C GLY A 116 9.03 -2.56 -11.99
N SER A 117 8.69 -2.38 -10.73
CA SER A 117 7.68 -3.16 -10.03
C SER A 117 6.64 -2.23 -9.44
N THR A 118 5.37 -2.53 -9.65
CA THR A 118 4.25 -1.85 -8.97
C THR A 118 3.83 -2.69 -7.78
N THR A 119 3.95 -2.13 -6.58
CA THR A 119 3.45 -2.75 -5.36
C THR A 119 2.18 -2.03 -4.93
N VAL A 120 1.13 -2.80 -4.62
CA VAL A 120 -0.10 -2.30 -4.03
C VAL A 120 -0.31 -2.99 -2.69
N THR A 121 -0.40 -2.18 -1.63
CA THR A 121 -0.66 -2.68 -0.28
C THR A 121 -1.88 -2.01 0.32
N GLY A 122 -2.56 -2.70 1.23
CA GLY A 122 -3.66 -2.18 2.00
C GLY A 122 -3.26 -2.02 3.47
N CYS A 123 -3.64 -0.90 4.07
CA CYS A 123 -3.48 -0.67 5.49
C CYS A 123 -4.84 -0.28 6.08
N ALA A 124 -5.15 -0.83 7.24
CA ALA A 124 -6.32 -0.44 8.01
C ALA A 124 -5.89 0.08 9.38
N TYR A 125 -6.66 1.03 9.91
CA TYR A 125 -6.42 1.63 11.21
C TYR A 125 -7.71 1.67 12.01
N SER A 126 -7.61 1.43 13.32
CA SER A 126 -8.72 1.62 14.25
C SER A 126 -8.99 3.11 14.48
N LEU A 127 -10.23 3.56 14.32
CA LEU A 127 -10.65 4.92 14.65
C LEU A 127 -10.83 5.15 16.15
N GLU A 128 -10.79 4.09 16.96
CA GLU A 128 -10.77 4.18 18.42
C GLU A 128 -9.35 4.52 18.95
N THR A 129 -8.31 3.86 18.41
CA THR A 129 -6.94 3.92 18.96
C THR A 129 -5.91 4.58 18.05
N GLY A 130 -6.21 4.68 16.75
CA GLY A 130 -5.28 5.11 15.72
C GLY A 130 -4.19 4.07 15.39
N ASP A 131 -4.30 2.86 15.94
CA ASP A 131 -3.34 1.79 15.69
C ASP A 131 -3.65 1.08 14.36
N PRO A 132 -2.61 0.58 13.67
CA PRO A 132 -2.81 -0.28 12.52
C PRO A 132 -3.50 -1.58 12.94
N VAL A 133 -4.43 -2.04 12.09
CA VAL A 133 -5.12 -3.33 12.22
C VAL A 133 -4.98 -4.10 10.91
N ASP A 134 -4.96 -5.42 10.99
CA ASP A 134 -4.91 -6.26 9.79
C ASP A 134 -6.24 -6.16 9.01
N PRO A 135 -6.23 -5.80 7.71
CA PRO A 135 -7.46 -5.65 6.92
C PRO A 135 -8.33 -6.92 6.86
N ILE A 136 -7.72 -8.11 6.86
CA ILE A 136 -8.45 -9.38 6.84
C ILE A 136 -9.26 -9.53 8.12
N SER A 137 -8.61 -9.32 9.27
CA SER A 137 -9.25 -9.39 10.58
C SER A 137 -10.28 -8.28 10.76
N ALA A 138 -10.00 -7.07 10.30
CA ALA A 138 -10.92 -5.93 10.33
C ALA A 138 -12.19 -6.20 9.50
N PHE A 139 -12.07 -6.95 8.40
CA PHE A 139 -13.20 -7.40 7.58
C PHE A 139 -13.95 -8.59 8.21
N GLY A 140 -13.47 -9.13 9.33
CA GLY A 140 -14.10 -10.24 10.04
C GLY A 140 -13.80 -11.62 9.48
N LEU A 141 -12.72 -11.76 8.70
CA LEU A 141 -12.26 -13.04 8.15
C LEU A 141 -11.04 -13.56 8.92
N THR A 142 -10.84 -14.88 8.83
CA THR A 142 -9.53 -15.47 9.16
C THR A 142 -8.62 -15.48 7.91
N PRO A 143 -7.29 -15.58 8.08
CA PRO A 143 -6.37 -15.71 6.95
C PRO A 143 -6.73 -16.86 6.01
N GLU A 144 -7.18 -18.01 6.56
CA GLU A 144 -7.58 -19.18 5.77
C GLU A 144 -8.85 -18.92 4.95
N GLN A 145 -9.80 -18.15 5.51
CA GLN A 145 -11.03 -17.77 4.80
C GLN A 145 -10.71 -16.80 3.66
N ALA A 146 -9.85 -15.81 3.91
CA ALA A 146 -9.39 -14.88 2.87
C ALA A 146 -8.64 -15.61 1.75
N GLN A 147 -7.75 -16.53 2.10
CA GLN A 147 -7.02 -17.37 1.15
C GLN A 147 -7.97 -18.21 0.28
N SER A 148 -8.97 -18.85 0.89
CA SER A 148 -9.96 -19.64 0.15
C SER A 148 -10.74 -18.77 -0.83
N ALA A 149 -11.17 -17.58 -0.39
CA ALA A 149 -11.89 -16.64 -1.25
C ALA A 149 -11.06 -16.17 -2.45
N VAL A 150 -9.76 -15.89 -2.25
CA VAL A 150 -8.85 -15.55 -3.35
C VAL A 150 -8.69 -16.73 -4.32
N ALA A 151 -8.49 -17.94 -3.81
CA ALA A 151 -8.35 -19.13 -4.65
C ALA A 151 -9.61 -19.37 -5.50
N ASP A 152 -10.81 -19.21 -4.92
CA ASP A 152 -12.08 -19.33 -5.61
C ASP A 152 -12.26 -18.25 -6.69
N ALA A 153 -11.90 -16.99 -6.37
CA ALA A 153 -11.96 -15.89 -7.33
C ALA A 153 -11.01 -16.10 -8.52
N VAL A 154 -9.77 -16.52 -8.25
CA VAL A 154 -8.79 -16.86 -9.30
C VAL A 154 -9.29 -18.02 -10.16
N ALA A 155 -9.82 -19.08 -9.55
CA ALA A 155 -10.37 -20.21 -10.30
C ALA A 155 -11.56 -19.81 -11.19
N ALA A 156 -12.43 -18.91 -10.70
CA ALA A 156 -13.54 -18.37 -11.47
C ALA A 156 -13.06 -17.51 -12.64
N TYR A 157 -12.06 -16.64 -12.43
CA TYR A 157 -11.46 -15.83 -13.49
C TYR A 157 -10.86 -16.71 -14.61
N LEU A 158 -10.06 -17.70 -14.24
CA LEU A 158 -9.42 -18.63 -15.20
C LEU A 158 -10.42 -19.51 -15.95
N ALA A 159 -11.60 -19.76 -15.39
CA ALA A 159 -12.68 -20.45 -16.09
C ALA A 159 -13.31 -19.57 -17.19
N THR A 160 -13.23 -18.25 -17.08
CA THR A 160 -13.76 -17.31 -18.09
C THR A 160 -12.75 -16.99 -19.20
N ASP A 161 -11.45 -17.06 -18.93
CA ASP A 161 -10.38 -16.86 -19.91
C ASP A 161 -9.31 -17.98 -19.84
N PRO A 162 -9.57 -19.13 -20.51
CA PRO A 162 -8.62 -20.23 -20.52
C PRO A 162 -7.33 -19.93 -21.28
N SER A 163 -7.25 -18.83 -22.05
CA SER A 163 -6.05 -18.47 -22.83
C SER A 163 -4.97 -17.79 -21.97
N ASP A 164 -5.33 -17.29 -20.81
CA ASP A 164 -4.42 -16.73 -19.82
C ASP A 164 -3.72 -17.82 -18.97
N LEU A 165 -3.74 -19.04 -19.47
CA LEU A 165 -3.18 -20.27 -18.90
C LEU A 165 -1.64 -20.30 -18.86
N LEU A 166 -0.95 -19.18 -18.76
CA LEU A 166 0.44 -19.20 -18.36
C LEU A 166 0.54 -19.64 -16.89
N SER A 167 0.48 -20.96 -16.74
CA SER A 167 0.68 -21.69 -15.49
C SER A 167 -0.32 -21.39 -14.36
N THR A 168 -1.59 -21.67 -14.60
CA THR A 168 -2.67 -21.62 -13.59
C THR A 168 -2.23 -22.11 -12.20
N ASN A 169 -1.48 -23.21 -12.14
CA ASN A 169 -1.01 -23.78 -10.89
C ASN A 169 0.13 -22.98 -10.23
N ALA A 170 0.97 -22.27 -11.01
CA ALA A 170 2.02 -21.45 -10.45
C ALA A 170 1.45 -20.12 -9.97
N VAL A 171 0.58 -19.47 -10.73
CA VAL A 171 -0.10 -18.24 -10.34
C VAL A 171 -0.94 -18.46 -9.09
N VAL A 172 -1.79 -19.47 -9.04
CA VAL A 172 -2.59 -19.81 -7.84
C VAL A 172 -1.69 -20.15 -6.67
N ARG A 173 -0.61 -20.90 -6.87
CA ARG A 173 0.34 -21.22 -5.80
C ARG A 173 1.09 -19.99 -5.33
N ASP A 174 1.50 -19.10 -6.23
CA ASP A 174 2.25 -17.89 -5.90
C ASP A 174 1.33 -16.88 -5.21
N ILE A 175 0.12 -16.66 -5.69
CA ILE A 175 -0.91 -15.88 -4.99
C ILE A 175 -1.21 -16.51 -3.62
N THR A 176 -1.39 -17.83 -3.55
CA THR A 176 -1.64 -18.55 -2.30
C THR A 176 -0.46 -18.45 -1.34
N ASN A 177 0.79 -18.50 -1.84
CA ASN A 177 1.98 -18.33 -1.02
C ASN A 177 2.20 -16.88 -0.58
N MET A 178 1.85 -15.90 -1.42
CA MET A 178 1.86 -14.48 -1.05
C MET A 178 0.80 -14.15 0.00
N CYS A 179 -0.39 -14.75 -0.10
CA CYS A 179 -1.43 -14.66 0.94
C CYS A 179 -1.06 -15.41 2.23
N LEU A 180 -0.15 -16.39 2.15
CA LEU A 180 0.37 -17.19 3.28
C LEU A 180 1.60 -16.57 3.95
N ILE A 181 1.97 -15.32 3.67
CA ILE A 181 2.98 -14.64 4.48
C ILE A 181 2.36 -14.49 5.87
N SER A 182 2.50 -15.59 6.60
CA SER A 182 2.13 -15.64 7.99
C SER A 182 2.99 -14.66 8.78
N PRO A 183 2.41 -13.81 9.61
CA PRO A 183 3.18 -13.03 10.58
C PRO A 183 4.13 -13.88 11.41
N ALA A 184 3.85 -15.20 11.50
CA ALA A 184 4.66 -16.17 12.27
C ALA A 184 5.97 -16.59 11.58
N THR A 185 6.18 -16.35 10.30
CA THR A 185 7.39 -16.80 9.59
C THR A 185 8.47 -15.73 9.42
N GLY A 186 8.21 -14.49 9.81
CA GLY A 186 9.24 -13.43 9.83
C GLY A 186 9.88 -13.11 8.48
N SER A 187 9.31 -13.60 7.38
CA SER A 187 9.86 -13.37 6.06
C SER A 187 9.08 -12.25 5.37
N GLY A 188 9.63 -11.05 5.42
CA GLY A 188 9.29 -10.00 4.48
C GLY A 188 8.51 -8.81 4.99
N ILE A 189 8.12 -8.74 6.27
CA ILE A 189 7.64 -7.48 6.85
C ILE A 189 8.87 -6.73 7.36
N ASP A 190 9.20 -5.64 6.72
CA ASP A 190 10.25 -4.74 7.18
C ASP A 190 9.75 -4.03 8.44
N VAL A 191 10.22 -4.48 9.60
CA VAL A 191 9.81 -4.02 10.94
C VAL A 191 10.14 -2.53 11.19
N GLU A 192 10.86 -1.89 10.26
CA GLU A 192 11.21 -0.46 10.33
C GLU A 192 10.22 0.44 9.56
N ASN A 193 9.21 -0.14 8.90
CA ASN A 193 8.22 0.66 8.18
C ASN A 193 7.07 1.03 9.14
N PRO A 194 6.74 2.33 9.33
CA PRO A 194 5.60 2.76 10.16
C PRO A 194 4.23 2.28 9.65
N LEU A 195 4.19 1.67 8.47
CA LEU A 195 3.02 0.98 7.92
C LEU A 195 3.09 -0.55 8.15
N ASP A 196 3.77 -1.00 9.19
CA ASP A 196 3.72 -2.38 9.65
C ASP A 196 2.26 -2.81 9.90
N GLY A 197 1.83 -3.84 9.17
CA GLY A 197 0.43 -4.27 9.13
C GLY A 197 -0.22 -4.08 7.75
N CYS A 198 0.49 -3.48 6.78
CA CYS A 198 0.02 -3.44 5.40
C CYS A 198 0.07 -4.82 4.76
N SER A 199 -0.96 -5.17 4.04
CA SER A 199 -1.08 -6.45 3.34
C SER A 199 -1.48 -6.21 1.88
N HIS A 200 -1.44 -7.26 1.07
CA HIS A 200 -2.03 -7.22 -0.28
C HIS A 200 -3.57 -7.11 -0.26
N PHE A 201 -4.19 -7.05 0.92
CA PHE A 201 -5.62 -6.84 1.07
C PHE A 201 -5.90 -5.43 1.54
N TYR A 202 -6.95 -4.82 0.99
CA TYR A 202 -7.54 -3.59 1.51
C TYR A 202 -9.07 -3.67 1.44
N ILE A 203 -9.74 -2.92 2.31
CA ILE A 203 -11.20 -2.83 2.33
C ILE A 203 -11.61 -1.66 1.45
N ALA A 204 -12.61 -1.87 0.60
CA ALA A 204 -13.27 -0.86 -0.20
C ALA A 204 -14.79 -0.95 -0.02
N SER A 205 -15.54 -0.05 -0.62
CA SER A 205 -17.01 -0.04 -0.54
C SER A 205 -17.67 -1.34 -1.01
N GLU A 206 -17.05 -2.02 -1.95
CA GLU A 206 -17.49 -3.29 -2.53
C GLU A 206 -17.08 -4.53 -1.74
N GLY A 207 -16.17 -4.39 -0.76
CA GLY A 207 -15.70 -5.47 0.09
C GLY A 207 -14.20 -5.53 0.27
N LEU A 208 -13.69 -6.71 0.66
CA LEU A 208 -12.26 -6.98 0.77
C LEU A 208 -11.67 -7.21 -0.62
N VAL A 209 -10.69 -6.42 -0.99
CA VAL A 209 -10.00 -6.46 -2.28
C VAL A 209 -8.62 -7.05 -2.08
N PHE A 210 -8.23 -7.96 -2.95
CA PHE A 210 -6.86 -8.47 -3.06
C PHE A 210 -6.16 -7.79 -4.23
N ALA A 211 -5.01 -7.15 -3.97
CA ALA A 211 -4.19 -6.51 -4.99
C ALA A 211 -3.02 -7.42 -5.37
N THR A 212 -2.83 -7.63 -6.68
CA THR A 212 -1.65 -8.30 -7.23
C THR A 212 -0.63 -7.28 -7.68
N GLU A 213 0.63 -7.65 -7.66
CA GLU A 213 1.71 -6.88 -8.30
C GLU A 213 1.66 -7.11 -9.82
N ASP A 214 1.89 -6.03 -10.59
CA ASP A 214 2.07 -6.05 -12.04
C ASP A 214 3.58 -6.06 -12.39
#